data_c63212c78638f0372b9b546fa5f6795b
#
_entry.id   c63212c78638f0372b9b546fa5f6795b
#
_cell.length_a   1.000
_cell.length_b   1.000
_cell.length_c   1.000
_cell.angle_alpha   90.00
_cell.angle_beta   90.00
_cell.angle_gamma   90.00
#
_symmetry.space_group_name_H-M   'P 1'
#
loop_
_entity.id
_entity.type
_entity.pdbx_description
1 polymer ?
#
loop_
_entity_poly.entity_id
_entity_poly.type
_entity_poly.pdbx_seq_one_letter_code
_entity_poly.pdbx_strand_id
1 'polypeptide(L)'
;DMISPMMYFKGDNFFPFAADWQEQSHGKVVAPGLGIYFLDPREKDWHLHEVTRELQFIRQMNMGGAAYFRAQFLLDNVKGLETWVRNHYYTTPALLPPLKNTKEYPTKAKRTPRYVLYASDTYPVDTSNPENIVRIFWGKPQYNALMARLFNKHLAITQLDDYGNESAPVEITEL
;
A
#
# COMPACT_ATOMS: atom_id res chain seq x y z
N ASP A 1 -7.60 5.92 13.27
CA ASP A 1 -6.33 6.24 13.89
C ASP A 1 -5.27 5.23 13.48
N MET A 2 -4.02 5.66 13.44
CA MET A 2 -2.87 4.87 13.02
C MET A 2 -1.77 4.96 14.07
N ILE A 3 -1.02 3.88 14.24
CA ILE A 3 0.17 3.85 15.07
C ILE A 3 1.36 3.36 14.23
N SER A 4 2.51 3.99 14.42
CA SER A 4 3.76 3.63 13.74
C SER A 4 4.84 3.38 14.80
N PRO A 5 4.91 2.16 15.36
CA PRO A 5 5.95 1.82 16.33
C PRO A 5 7.32 1.81 15.65
N MET A 6 8.34 2.39 16.29
CA MET A 6 9.71 2.37 15.80
C MET A 6 10.33 0.98 16.04
N MET A 7 10.29 0.13 15.01
CA MET A 7 10.71 -1.26 15.09
C MET A 7 12.03 -1.47 14.35
N TYR A 8 13.10 -0.85 14.84
CA TYR A 8 14.43 -0.89 14.23
C TYR A 8 15.21 -2.10 14.72
N PHE A 9 14.56 -3.28 14.60
CA PHE A 9 15.09 -4.56 15.03
C PHE A 9 15.61 -5.34 13.83
N LYS A 10 16.43 -6.35 14.09
CA LYS A 10 16.96 -7.25 13.08
C LYS A 10 16.43 -8.67 13.33
N GLY A 11 16.10 -9.36 12.24
CA GLY A 11 15.80 -10.80 12.27
C GLY A 11 14.65 -11.14 13.22
N ASP A 12 14.87 -12.14 14.05
CA ASP A 12 13.82 -12.77 14.86
C ASP A 12 13.19 -11.85 15.92
N ASN A 13 13.83 -10.74 16.24
CA ASN A 13 13.24 -9.77 17.16
C ASN A 13 12.13 -8.93 16.51
N PHE A 14 12.16 -8.74 15.20
CA PHE A 14 11.12 -7.97 14.52
C PHE A 14 9.76 -8.68 14.52
N PHE A 15 9.74 -9.95 14.15
CA PHE A 15 8.51 -10.67 13.87
C PHE A 15 7.56 -10.81 15.06
N PRO A 16 8.01 -11.25 16.27
CA PRO A 16 7.11 -11.38 17.40
C PRO A 16 6.57 -10.02 17.87
N PHE A 17 7.38 -8.97 17.86
CA PHE A 17 6.90 -7.65 18.24
C PHE A 17 5.92 -7.07 17.22
N ALA A 18 6.13 -7.32 15.91
CA ALA A 18 5.19 -6.88 14.89
C ALA A 18 3.83 -7.58 15.04
N ALA A 19 3.84 -8.89 15.31
CA ALA A 19 2.62 -9.65 15.58
C ALA A 19 1.88 -9.11 16.83
N ASP A 20 2.61 -8.87 17.93
CA ASP A 20 2.05 -8.32 19.16
C ASP A 20 1.41 -6.94 18.93
N TRP A 21 2.10 -6.03 18.22
CA TRP A 21 1.53 -4.74 17.86
C TRP A 21 0.24 -4.86 17.05
N GLN A 22 0.19 -5.81 16.10
CA GLN A 22 -1.00 -6.04 15.29
C GLN A 22 -2.15 -6.59 16.13
N GLU A 23 -1.90 -7.56 17.01
CA GLU A 23 -2.91 -8.14 17.91
C GLU A 23 -3.44 -7.11 18.89
N GLN A 24 -2.58 -6.30 19.50
CA GLN A 24 -2.93 -5.27 20.47
C GLN A 24 -3.47 -3.98 19.85
N SER A 25 -3.56 -3.91 18.52
CA SER A 25 -4.00 -2.70 17.82
C SER A 25 -5.49 -2.37 18.03
N HIS A 26 -6.28 -3.34 18.47
CA HIS A 26 -7.73 -3.20 18.60
C HIS A 26 -8.41 -2.69 17.31
N GLY A 27 -7.94 -3.14 16.16
CA GLY A 27 -8.44 -2.76 14.84
C GLY A 27 -7.96 -1.38 14.33
N LYS A 28 -6.97 -0.77 15.00
CA LYS A 28 -6.29 0.42 14.49
C LYS A 28 -5.25 0.04 13.43
N VAL A 29 -4.96 0.98 12.55
CA VAL A 29 -3.94 0.77 11.51
C VAL A 29 -2.56 0.73 12.16
N VAL A 30 -1.82 -0.36 11.96
CA VAL A 30 -0.42 -0.49 12.39
C VAL A 30 0.49 -0.42 11.17
N ALA A 31 1.43 0.53 11.18
CA ALA A 31 2.44 0.72 10.14
C ALA A 31 3.84 0.77 10.78
N PRO A 32 4.52 -0.38 10.98
CA PRO A 32 5.81 -0.42 11.64
C PRO A 32 6.85 0.46 10.97
N GLY A 33 7.62 1.18 11.78
CA GLY A 33 8.80 1.92 11.34
C GLY A 33 9.98 0.98 11.15
N LEU A 34 10.53 0.94 9.94
CA LEU A 34 11.69 0.13 9.58
C LEU A 34 12.97 0.98 9.59
N GLY A 35 14.01 0.48 10.22
CA GLY A 35 15.32 1.13 10.29
C GLY A 35 16.16 0.91 9.03
N ILE A 36 15.69 1.37 7.87
CA ILE A 36 16.38 1.14 6.58
C ILE A 36 17.76 1.80 6.50
N TYR A 37 18.04 2.79 7.34
CA TYR A 37 19.37 3.40 7.41
C TYR A 37 20.44 2.40 7.87
N PHE A 38 20.07 1.32 8.57
CA PHE A 38 21.01 0.27 8.95
C PHE A 38 21.55 -0.56 7.78
N LEU A 39 20.99 -0.39 6.57
CA LEU A 39 21.58 -0.96 5.35
C LEU A 39 22.90 -0.28 4.98
N ASP A 40 23.08 1.00 5.37
CA ASP A 40 24.31 1.73 5.06
C ASP A 40 25.51 1.10 5.78
N PRO A 41 26.64 0.82 5.07
CA PRO A 41 27.85 0.30 5.67
C PRO A 41 28.45 1.17 6.78
N ARG A 42 28.15 2.48 6.79
CA ARG A 42 28.57 3.42 7.82
C ARG A 42 27.78 3.30 9.13
N GLU A 43 26.64 2.60 9.07
CA GLU A 43 25.77 2.37 10.22
C GLU A 43 25.94 0.92 10.75
N LYS A 44 25.13 -0.03 10.32
CA LYS A 44 25.18 -1.44 10.77
C LYS A 44 25.41 -2.44 9.67
N ASP A 45 25.50 -2.00 8.44
CA ASP A 45 25.76 -2.82 7.26
C ASP A 45 24.81 -4.03 7.12
N TRP A 46 23.53 -3.84 7.44
CA TRP A 46 22.54 -4.91 7.28
C TRP A 46 22.44 -5.37 5.83
N HIS A 47 22.19 -6.65 5.64
CA HIS A 47 21.83 -7.17 4.33
C HIS A 47 20.44 -6.70 3.93
N LEU A 48 20.21 -6.46 2.63
CA LEU A 48 18.89 -6.09 2.09
C LEU A 48 17.80 -7.09 2.52
N HIS A 49 18.14 -8.35 2.58
CA HIS A 49 17.25 -9.44 2.99
C HIS A 49 16.57 -9.20 4.35
N GLU A 50 17.19 -8.52 5.30
CA GLU A 50 16.56 -8.21 6.60
C GLU A 50 15.31 -7.35 6.40
N VAL A 51 15.44 -6.24 5.66
CA VAL A 51 14.33 -5.33 5.40
C VAL A 51 13.27 -5.96 4.49
N THR A 52 13.68 -6.75 3.51
CA THR A 52 12.71 -7.38 2.60
C THR A 52 11.86 -8.45 3.29
N ARG A 53 12.42 -9.21 4.26
CA ARG A 53 11.66 -10.14 5.10
C ARG A 53 10.66 -9.42 6.00
N GLU A 54 11.06 -8.31 6.60
CA GLU A 54 10.17 -7.48 7.42
C GLU A 54 8.99 -6.96 6.61
N LEU A 55 9.23 -6.45 5.40
CA LEU A 55 8.19 -6.00 4.49
C LEU A 55 7.23 -7.13 4.09
N GLN A 56 7.76 -8.31 3.76
CA GLN A 56 6.94 -9.48 3.44
C GLN A 56 6.09 -9.90 4.63
N PHE A 57 6.64 -9.90 5.83
CA PHE A 57 5.91 -10.22 7.06
C PHE A 57 4.77 -9.22 7.33
N ILE A 58 5.03 -7.91 7.18
CA ILE A 58 4.01 -6.85 7.31
C ILE A 58 2.83 -7.14 6.37
N ARG A 59 3.10 -7.55 5.14
CA ARG A 59 2.05 -7.91 4.17
C ARG A 59 1.31 -9.20 4.57
N GLN A 60 2.01 -10.23 5.01
CA GLN A 60 1.40 -11.49 5.46
C GLN A 60 0.48 -11.28 6.68
N MET A 61 0.86 -10.39 7.58
CA MET A 61 0.06 -10.02 8.75
C MET A 61 -1.07 -9.05 8.43
N ASN A 62 -1.24 -8.67 7.15
CA ASN A 62 -2.23 -7.70 6.71
C ASN A 62 -2.19 -6.38 7.49
N MET A 63 -0.98 -5.91 7.81
CA MET A 63 -0.76 -4.63 8.45
C MET A 63 -1.00 -3.47 7.48
N GLY A 64 -1.23 -2.26 8.01
CA GLY A 64 -1.58 -1.10 7.20
C GLY A 64 -0.47 -0.54 6.30
N GLY A 65 0.73 -1.09 6.38
CA GLY A 65 1.88 -0.65 5.60
C GLY A 65 3.16 -0.57 6.43
N ALA A 66 4.17 0.13 5.93
CA ALA A 66 5.44 0.36 6.62
C ALA A 66 5.86 1.81 6.52
N ALA A 67 6.55 2.31 7.55
CA ALA A 67 7.21 3.61 7.54
C ALA A 67 8.72 3.42 7.41
N TYR A 68 9.32 4.02 6.38
CA TYR A 68 10.76 3.88 6.12
C TYR A 68 11.56 4.98 6.82
N PHE A 69 12.37 4.64 7.77
CA PHE A 69 13.23 5.59 8.45
C PHE A 69 14.71 5.36 8.07
N ARG A 70 15.29 6.30 7.35
CA ARG A 70 14.74 7.56 6.85
C ARG A 70 14.70 7.55 5.31
N ALA A 71 13.83 8.36 4.74
CA ALA A 71 13.57 8.42 3.31
C ALA A 71 14.83 8.57 2.44
N GLN A 72 15.86 9.26 2.92
CA GLN A 72 17.11 9.46 2.17
C GLN A 72 17.71 8.13 1.69
N PHE A 73 17.74 7.09 2.54
CA PHE A 73 18.31 5.79 2.19
C PHE A 73 17.49 5.02 1.16
N LEU A 74 16.19 5.30 1.06
CA LEU A 74 15.34 4.80 -0.02
C LEU A 74 15.65 5.53 -1.32
N LEU A 75 15.74 6.86 -1.28
CA LEU A 75 16.06 7.69 -2.46
C LEU A 75 17.46 7.40 -3.02
N ASP A 76 18.42 7.15 -2.15
CA ASP A 76 19.79 6.77 -2.52
C ASP A 76 19.90 5.31 -2.99
N ASN A 77 18.78 4.59 -2.98
CA ASN A 77 18.71 3.18 -3.38
C ASN A 77 19.76 2.28 -2.70
N VAL A 78 20.01 2.51 -1.40
CA VAL A 78 21.04 1.79 -0.66
C VAL A 78 20.82 0.29 -0.75
N LYS A 79 21.85 -0.44 -1.18
CA LYS A 79 21.83 -1.89 -1.46
C LYS A 79 20.71 -2.35 -2.41
N GLY A 80 20.15 -1.45 -3.21
CA GLY A 80 19.08 -1.76 -4.15
C GLY A 80 17.68 -1.83 -3.52
N LEU A 81 17.48 -1.25 -2.34
CA LEU A 81 16.20 -1.29 -1.63
C LEU A 81 15.05 -0.67 -2.45
N GLU A 82 15.25 0.51 -3.02
CA GLU A 82 14.22 1.17 -3.84
C GLU A 82 13.85 0.32 -5.06
N THR A 83 14.86 -0.18 -5.76
CA THR A 83 14.68 -1.07 -6.90
C THR A 83 13.91 -2.34 -6.51
N TRP A 84 14.23 -2.95 -5.38
CA TRP A 84 13.53 -4.13 -4.89
C TRP A 84 12.07 -3.81 -4.51
N VAL A 85 11.84 -2.73 -3.78
CA VAL A 85 10.50 -2.29 -3.35
C VAL A 85 9.62 -2.04 -4.57
N ARG A 86 10.13 -1.35 -5.59
CA ARG A 86 9.41 -1.06 -6.82
C ARG A 86 9.08 -2.31 -7.63
N ASN A 87 10.03 -3.23 -7.76
CA ASN A 87 9.90 -4.36 -8.67
C ASN A 87 9.27 -5.59 -8.04
N HIS A 88 9.24 -5.70 -6.70
CA HIS A 88 8.78 -6.89 -6.00
C HIS A 88 7.73 -6.64 -4.92
N TYR A 89 7.69 -5.45 -4.33
CA TYR A 89 6.77 -5.16 -3.23
C TYR A 89 5.58 -4.30 -3.66
N TYR A 90 5.82 -3.22 -4.39
CA TYR A 90 4.79 -2.33 -4.95
C TYR A 90 4.76 -2.45 -6.48
N THR A 91 4.50 -3.63 -7.00
CA THR A 91 4.37 -3.89 -8.44
C THR A 91 3.09 -3.28 -9.03
N THR A 92 2.09 -3.07 -8.17
CA THR A 92 0.83 -2.39 -8.50
C THR A 92 0.60 -1.23 -7.54
N PRO A 93 -0.25 -0.24 -7.90
CA PRO A 93 -0.67 0.80 -6.95
C PRO A 93 -1.32 0.19 -5.71
N ALA A 94 -1.06 0.76 -4.55
CA ALA A 94 -1.64 0.34 -3.28
C ALA A 94 -2.65 1.37 -2.78
N LEU A 95 -3.75 0.90 -2.20
CA LEU A 95 -4.70 1.74 -1.50
C LEU A 95 -4.22 2.01 -0.08
N LEU A 96 -4.50 3.21 0.41
CA LEU A 96 -4.32 3.51 1.82
C LEU A 96 -5.39 2.76 2.63
N PRO A 97 -5.03 2.20 3.79
CA PRO A 97 -6.02 1.58 4.67
C PRO A 97 -7.13 2.57 5.03
N PRO A 98 -8.41 2.17 5.00
CA PRO A 98 -9.50 3.05 5.37
C PRO A 98 -9.40 3.43 6.85
N LEU A 99 -9.58 4.70 7.16
CA LEU A 99 -9.59 5.21 8.52
C LEU A 99 -10.97 4.99 9.13
N LYS A 100 -11.15 3.88 9.83
CA LYS A 100 -12.39 3.55 10.53
C LYS A 100 -12.55 4.46 11.76
N ASN A 101 -13.79 4.84 12.06
CA ASN A 101 -14.15 5.64 13.25
C ASN A 101 -13.56 7.06 13.31
N THR A 102 -13.20 7.65 12.18
CA THR A 102 -12.90 9.08 12.15
C THR A 102 -14.20 9.87 12.26
N LYS A 103 -14.21 10.88 13.16
CA LYS A 103 -15.31 11.83 13.21
C LYS A 103 -15.32 12.65 11.93
N GLU A 104 -16.49 12.85 11.33
CA GLU A 104 -16.61 13.78 10.22
C GLU A 104 -16.21 15.18 10.68
N TYR A 105 -15.14 15.69 10.11
CA TYR A 105 -14.84 17.11 10.22
C TYR A 105 -15.48 17.80 9.02
N PRO A 106 -16.37 18.78 9.23
CA PRO A 106 -16.97 19.52 8.12
C PRO A 106 -15.84 20.25 7.38
N THR A 107 -15.44 19.70 6.23
CA THR A 107 -14.51 20.38 5.33
C THR A 107 -15.30 21.29 4.42
N LYS A 108 -15.04 22.60 4.45
CA LYS A 108 -15.64 23.58 3.53
C LYS A 108 -15.16 23.40 2.08
N ALA A 109 -14.08 22.65 1.87
CA ALA A 109 -13.53 22.41 0.55
C ALA A 109 -14.16 21.17 -0.10
N LYS A 110 -14.71 21.33 -1.29
CA LYS A 110 -15.15 20.19 -2.11
C LYS A 110 -13.92 19.40 -2.54
N ARG A 111 -13.78 18.18 -2.04
CA ARG A 111 -12.65 17.31 -2.42
C ARG A 111 -12.84 16.79 -3.83
N THR A 112 -11.72 16.63 -4.54
CA THR A 112 -11.72 15.96 -5.84
C THR A 112 -12.04 14.49 -5.64
N PRO A 113 -13.06 13.93 -6.31
CA PRO A 113 -13.38 12.51 -6.18
C PRO A 113 -12.21 11.65 -6.64
N ARG A 114 -12.05 10.50 -6.00
CA ARG A 114 -11.00 9.52 -6.31
C ARG A 114 -11.65 8.24 -6.80
N TYR A 115 -11.05 7.60 -7.78
CA TYR A 115 -11.56 6.37 -8.36
C TYR A 115 -10.42 5.36 -8.50
N VAL A 116 -10.73 4.08 -8.30
CA VAL A 116 -9.80 2.98 -8.50
C VAL A 116 -10.26 2.15 -9.68
N LEU A 117 -9.40 1.97 -10.67
CA LEU A 117 -9.63 1.09 -11.80
C LEU A 117 -8.97 -0.26 -11.54
N TYR A 118 -9.74 -1.30 -11.70
CA TYR A 118 -9.33 -2.69 -11.61
C TYR A 118 -9.41 -3.35 -12.98
N ALA A 119 -8.52 -4.31 -13.24
CA ALA A 119 -8.57 -5.17 -14.41
C ALA A 119 -8.20 -6.61 -14.04
N SER A 120 -8.90 -7.57 -14.63
CA SER A 120 -8.67 -9.00 -14.43
C SER A 120 -8.91 -9.79 -15.70
N ASP A 121 -8.29 -10.95 -15.80
CA ASP A 121 -8.60 -11.95 -16.84
C ASP A 121 -9.88 -12.73 -16.52
N THR A 122 -10.35 -12.68 -15.28
CA THR A 122 -11.54 -13.39 -14.80
C THR A 122 -12.67 -12.43 -14.49
N TYR A 123 -13.91 -12.90 -14.72
CA TYR A 123 -15.14 -12.19 -14.38
C TYR A 123 -15.90 -12.92 -13.26
N PRO A 124 -16.49 -12.22 -12.31
CA PRO A 124 -16.40 -10.78 -12.07
C PRO A 124 -14.99 -10.35 -11.61
N VAL A 125 -14.66 -9.06 -11.75
CA VAL A 125 -13.36 -8.52 -11.30
C VAL A 125 -13.31 -8.54 -9.79
N ASP A 126 -12.35 -9.28 -9.23
CA ASP A 126 -12.10 -9.30 -7.79
C ASP A 126 -11.39 -8.01 -7.35
N THR A 127 -12.14 -7.07 -6.79
CA THR A 127 -11.60 -5.81 -6.27
C THR A 127 -10.93 -5.93 -4.90
N SER A 128 -11.04 -7.09 -4.25
CA SER A 128 -10.32 -7.37 -3.02
C SER A 128 -8.86 -7.79 -3.27
N ASN A 129 -8.55 -8.22 -4.49
CA ASN A 129 -7.19 -8.56 -4.89
C ASN A 129 -6.43 -7.29 -5.33
N PRO A 130 -5.40 -6.84 -4.58
CA PRO A 130 -4.65 -5.64 -4.91
C PRO A 130 -3.86 -5.74 -6.22
N GLU A 131 -3.58 -6.95 -6.73
CA GLU A 131 -2.91 -7.16 -8.01
C GLU A 131 -3.77 -6.74 -9.21
N ASN A 132 -5.08 -6.66 -9.03
CA ASN A 132 -6.02 -6.19 -10.04
C ASN A 132 -6.07 -4.67 -10.15
N ILE A 133 -5.45 -3.91 -9.23
CA ILE A 133 -5.42 -2.45 -9.28
C ILE A 133 -4.54 -2.00 -10.44
N VAL A 134 -5.14 -1.30 -11.40
CA VAL A 134 -4.42 -0.72 -12.55
C VAL A 134 -4.02 0.71 -12.29
N ARG A 135 -4.95 1.53 -11.76
CA ARG A 135 -4.71 2.95 -11.54
C ARG A 135 -5.70 3.57 -10.56
N ILE A 136 -5.20 4.58 -9.85
CA ILE A 136 -6.02 5.48 -9.02
C ILE A 136 -6.11 6.84 -9.74
N PHE A 137 -7.32 7.33 -9.95
CA PHE A 137 -7.59 8.63 -10.58
C PHE A 137 -8.01 9.67 -9.53
N TRP A 138 -7.55 10.89 -9.76
CA TRP A 138 -8.02 12.08 -9.07
C TRP A 138 -8.89 12.89 -10.04
N GLY A 139 -10.18 12.98 -9.78
CA GLY A 139 -11.17 13.53 -10.70
C GLY A 139 -11.72 12.49 -11.68
N LYS A 140 -12.34 12.98 -12.76
CA LYS A 140 -12.98 12.11 -13.76
C LYS A 140 -11.97 11.13 -14.36
N PRO A 141 -12.23 9.81 -14.32
CA PRO A 141 -11.35 8.83 -14.92
C PRO A 141 -11.17 9.05 -16.42
N GLN A 142 -9.95 8.86 -16.90
CA GLN A 142 -9.58 8.94 -18.32
C GLN A 142 -8.88 7.63 -18.72
N TYR A 143 -9.53 6.84 -19.56
CA TYR A 143 -9.08 5.49 -19.90
C TYR A 143 -8.22 5.41 -21.15
N ASN A 144 -8.31 6.40 -22.07
CA ASN A 144 -7.74 6.31 -23.43
C ASN A 144 -6.28 5.89 -23.48
N ALA A 145 -5.45 6.37 -22.56
CA ALA A 145 -4.03 6.00 -22.50
C ALA A 145 -3.78 4.57 -21.98
N LEU A 146 -4.78 3.95 -21.35
CA LEU A 146 -4.67 2.62 -20.75
C LEU A 146 -5.27 1.53 -21.63
N MET A 147 -6.11 1.91 -22.58
CA MET A 147 -6.92 0.99 -23.38
C MET A 147 -6.12 -0.07 -24.12
N ALA A 148 -5.01 0.31 -24.74
CA ALA A 148 -4.16 -0.64 -25.48
C ALA A 148 -3.56 -1.73 -24.55
N ARG A 149 -3.39 -1.43 -23.25
CA ARG A 149 -2.85 -2.36 -22.25
C ARG A 149 -3.93 -3.23 -21.60
N LEU A 150 -5.19 -2.80 -21.64
CA LEU A 150 -6.33 -3.42 -21.00
C LEU A 150 -7.23 -4.18 -21.98
N PHE A 151 -6.80 -4.25 -23.23
CA PHE A 151 -7.50 -5.00 -24.27
C PHE A 151 -7.69 -6.46 -23.82
N ASN A 152 -8.90 -6.96 -23.93
CA ASN A 152 -9.32 -8.29 -23.47
C ASN A 152 -9.35 -8.53 -21.95
N LYS A 153 -9.28 -7.48 -21.12
CA LYS A 153 -9.49 -7.60 -19.66
C LYS A 153 -10.92 -7.22 -19.30
N HIS A 154 -11.43 -7.86 -18.25
CA HIS A 154 -12.62 -7.37 -17.55
C HIS A 154 -12.20 -6.18 -16.68
N LEU A 155 -13.02 -5.14 -16.65
CA LEU A 155 -12.72 -3.92 -15.95
C LEU A 155 -13.81 -3.58 -14.94
N ALA A 156 -13.40 -3.11 -13.76
CA ALA A 156 -14.29 -2.56 -12.76
C ALA A 156 -13.73 -1.26 -12.20
N ILE A 157 -14.62 -0.37 -11.76
CA ILE A 157 -14.26 0.87 -11.11
C ILE A 157 -14.98 1.00 -9.78
N THR A 158 -14.26 1.50 -8.78
CA THR A 158 -14.82 1.92 -7.50
C THR A 158 -14.58 3.41 -7.28
N GLN A 159 -15.34 4.02 -6.40
CA GLN A 159 -15.11 5.37 -5.92
C GLN A 159 -14.65 5.33 -4.47
N LEU A 160 -13.62 6.10 -4.14
CA LEU A 160 -13.15 6.27 -2.77
C LEU A 160 -13.88 7.46 -2.12
N ASP A 161 -14.39 7.23 -0.92
CA ASP A 161 -14.87 8.30 -0.05
C ASP A 161 -13.69 9.09 0.58
N ASP A 162 -14.03 10.09 1.39
CA ASP A 162 -13.03 10.91 2.07
C ASP A 162 -12.19 10.15 3.11
N TYR A 163 -12.65 9.00 3.56
CA TYR A 163 -11.99 8.14 4.55
C TYR A 163 -11.22 6.99 3.92
N GLY A 164 -11.29 6.83 2.59
CA GLY A 164 -10.62 5.77 1.85
C GLY A 164 -11.43 4.47 1.73
N ASN A 165 -12.73 4.49 2.10
CA ASN A 165 -13.58 3.35 1.84
C ASN A 165 -13.99 3.34 0.36
N GLU A 166 -14.04 2.14 -0.23
CA GLU A 166 -14.49 1.96 -1.60
C GLU A 166 -16.00 1.77 -1.67
N SER A 167 -16.61 2.31 -2.73
CA SER A 167 -17.97 1.99 -3.13
C SER A 167 -18.07 0.53 -3.61
N ALA A 168 -19.29 0.03 -3.78
CA ALA A 168 -19.49 -1.18 -4.58
C ALA A 168 -18.86 -1.00 -5.98
N PRO A 169 -18.22 -2.06 -6.54
CA PRO A 169 -17.64 -2.01 -7.87
C PRO A 169 -18.72 -1.86 -8.94
N VAL A 170 -18.38 -1.08 -9.96
CA VAL A 170 -19.19 -0.95 -11.19
C VAL A 170 -18.38 -1.52 -12.33
N GLU A 171 -18.91 -2.55 -12.97
CA GLU A 171 -18.28 -3.16 -14.15
C GLU A 171 -18.36 -2.20 -15.35
N ILE A 172 -17.26 -2.14 -16.12
CA ILE A 172 -17.19 -1.34 -17.34
C ILE A 172 -17.38 -2.30 -18.52
N THR A 173 -18.57 -2.26 -19.13
CA THR A 173 -18.96 -3.15 -20.24
C THR A 173 -18.73 -2.54 -21.62
N GLU A 174 -18.59 -1.22 -21.71
CA GLU A 174 -18.34 -0.48 -22.96
C GLU A 174 -17.22 0.53 -22.72
N LEU A 175 -16.25 0.51 -23.59
CA LEU A 175 -15.10 1.40 -23.58
C LEU A 175 -15.04 2.24 -24.86
#